data_4b51dcea0f040a3e61274af0802a1e06
#
_entry.id   4b51dcea0f040a3e61274af0802a1e06
#
_cell.length_a   1.000
_cell.length_b   1.000
_cell.length_c   1.000
_cell.angle_alpha   90.00
_cell.angle_beta   90.00
_cell.angle_gamma   90.00
#
_symmetry.space_group_name_H-M   'P 1'
#
loop_
_entity.id
_entity.type
_entity.pdbx_description
1 polymer ?
#
loop_
_entity_poly.entity_id
_entity_poly.type
_entity_poly.pdbx_seq_one_letter_code
_entity_poly.pdbx_strand_id
1 'polypeptide(L)'
;YPIFILKKELLKIPLFGWYLKKIGSIEIVRNTTTKDNLNFFDKIKNNAETSKRPLLIFPQGTRVKFGERLPFKKGAGRIYEALNLPCVPVALNTGKVWPKNSFLKYNHDIKISFLEPIEPGKDKNVFISDLETKIYSSIDKLN
;
A
#
# COMPACT_ATOMS: atom_id res chain seq x y z
N TYR A 1 3.04 -10.34 11.48
CA TYR A 1 2.22 -9.20 11.04
C TYR A 1 3.00 -8.33 10.05
N PRO A 2 2.35 -7.66 9.05
CA PRO A 2 3.02 -6.87 8.03
C PRO A 2 3.58 -5.55 8.58
N ILE A 3 4.55 -4.99 7.87
CA ILE A 3 5.03 -3.62 8.06
C ILE A 3 4.16 -2.71 7.21
N PHE A 4 3.57 -1.68 7.80
CA PHE A 4 2.74 -0.73 7.09
C PHE A 4 3.54 0.52 6.70
N ILE A 5 3.38 0.98 5.47
CA ILE A 5 3.78 2.32 5.07
C ILE A 5 2.58 3.24 5.27
N LEU A 6 2.74 4.25 6.10
CA LEU A 6 1.65 5.14 6.48
C LEU A 6 2.08 6.61 6.56
N LYS A 7 1.10 7.50 6.59
CA LYS A 7 1.34 8.93 6.74
C LYS A 7 1.87 9.26 8.13
N LYS A 8 2.87 10.15 8.20
CA LYS A 8 3.47 10.63 9.46
C LYS A 8 2.42 11.19 10.44
N GLU A 9 1.38 11.83 9.93
CA GLU A 9 0.31 12.43 10.74
C GLU A 9 -0.43 11.39 11.59
N LEU A 10 -0.51 10.13 11.15
CA LEU A 10 -1.15 9.06 11.91
C LEU A 10 -0.40 8.71 13.19
N LEU A 11 0.90 8.97 13.23
CA LEU A 11 1.72 8.75 14.44
C LEU A 11 1.45 9.77 15.54
N LYS A 12 0.75 10.87 15.24
CA LYS A 12 0.37 11.89 16.20
C LYS A 12 -0.93 11.56 16.96
N ILE A 13 -1.67 10.55 16.50
CA ILE A 13 -2.92 10.12 17.16
C ILE A 13 -2.55 9.39 18.46
N PRO A 14 -3.04 9.85 19.64
CA PRO A 14 -2.75 9.21 20.91
C PRO A 14 -3.11 7.71 20.90
N LEU A 15 -2.35 6.88 21.58
CA LEU A 15 -2.46 5.43 21.65
C LEU A 15 -2.24 4.74 20.28
N PHE A 16 -2.92 5.18 19.23
CA PHE A 16 -2.80 4.60 17.90
C PHE A 16 -1.42 4.85 17.30
N GLY A 17 -0.89 6.05 17.37
CA GLY A 17 0.47 6.37 16.91
C GLY A 17 1.55 5.61 17.67
N TRP A 18 1.38 5.43 18.98
CA TRP A 18 2.26 4.60 19.79
C TRP A 18 2.23 3.14 19.35
N TYR A 19 1.03 2.58 19.12
CA TYR A 19 0.87 1.23 18.61
C TYR A 19 1.55 1.06 17.24
N LEU A 20 1.34 2.00 16.31
CA LEU A 20 1.96 1.96 14.97
C LEU A 20 3.49 1.98 15.04
N LYS A 21 4.07 2.77 15.94
CA LYS A 21 5.52 2.76 16.19
C LYS A 21 5.98 1.42 16.74
N LYS A 22 5.26 0.86 17.71
CA LYS A 22 5.59 -0.42 18.34
C LYS A 22 5.59 -1.60 17.36
N ILE A 23 4.69 -1.61 16.37
CA ILE A 23 4.67 -2.64 15.33
C ILE A 23 5.69 -2.39 14.22
N GLY A 24 6.49 -1.32 14.28
CA GLY A 24 7.55 -1.03 13.31
C GLY A 24 7.04 -0.46 11.98
N SER A 25 5.92 0.27 11.99
CA SER A 25 5.41 0.95 10.79
C SER A 25 6.36 2.01 10.29
N ILE A 26 6.47 2.16 8.97
CA ILE A 26 7.34 3.13 8.32
C ILE A 26 6.53 4.36 7.93
N GLU A 27 6.95 5.51 8.42
CA GLU A 27 6.31 6.78 8.10
C GLU A 27 6.78 7.32 6.74
N ILE A 28 5.84 7.86 5.97
CA ILE A 28 6.14 8.64 4.77
C ILE A 28 5.70 10.08 4.95
N VAL A 29 6.63 11.00 4.65
CA VAL A 29 6.32 12.43 4.54
C VAL A 29 6.12 12.73 3.06
N ARG A 30 4.96 13.27 2.70
CA ARG A 30 4.65 13.64 1.31
C ARG A 30 5.18 15.04 1.01
N ASN A 31 5.58 15.26 -0.24
CA ASN A 31 6.08 16.55 -0.73
C ASN A 31 7.40 17.03 -0.09
N THR A 32 8.28 16.11 0.26
CA THR A 32 9.59 16.43 0.82
C THR A 32 10.73 16.30 -0.20
N THR A 33 11.84 16.92 0.14
CA THR A 33 13.06 17.00 -0.65
C THR A 33 13.73 15.64 -0.90
N THR A 34 14.66 15.60 -1.83
CA THR A 34 15.38 14.39 -2.27
C THR A 34 16.10 13.66 -1.11
N LYS A 35 16.61 14.38 -0.11
CA LYS A 35 17.30 13.79 1.06
C LYS A 35 16.36 12.94 1.95
N ASP A 36 15.15 13.43 2.23
CA ASP A 36 14.17 12.69 3.04
C ASP A 36 13.69 11.43 2.32
N ASN A 37 13.63 11.48 0.99
CA ASN A 37 13.28 10.32 0.17
C ASN A 37 14.35 9.24 0.18
N LEU A 38 15.63 9.58 0.15
CA LEU A 38 16.74 8.62 0.26
C LEU A 38 16.68 7.89 1.60
N ASN A 39 16.58 8.61 2.71
CA ASN A 39 16.44 8.03 4.05
C ASN A 39 15.20 7.12 4.18
N PHE A 40 14.12 7.43 3.45
CA PHE A 40 12.91 6.61 3.44
C PHE A 40 13.15 5.25 2.75
N PHE A 41 13.80 5.24 1.58
CA PHE A 41 14.10 3.99 0.87
C PHE A 41 15.09 3.11 1.63
N ASP A 42 16.11 3.70 2.26
CA ASP A 42 17.06 2.98 3.10
C ASP A 42 16.37 2.33 4.32
N LYS A 43 15.46 3.05 4.96
CA LYS A 43 14.64 2.49 6.05
C LYS A 43 13.79 1.32 5.59
N ILE A 44 13.16 1.41 4.42
CA ILE A 44 12.35 0.31 3.87
C ILE A 44 13.23 -0.90 3.60
N LYS A 45 14.37 -0.70 2.93
CA LYS A 45 15.30 -1.78 2.59
C LYS A 45 15.82 -2.47 3.84
N ASN A 46 16.33 -1.71 4.80
CA ASN A 46 16.83 -2.25 6.06
C ASN A 46 15.74 -3.03 6.83
N ASN A 47 14.52 -2.51 6.88
CA ASN A 47 13.41 -3.23 7.53
C ASN A 47 13.02 -4.51 6.79
N ALA A 48 13.02 -4.51 5.46
CA ALA A 48 12.71 -5.69 4.66
C ALA A 48 13.77 -6.79 4.85
N GLU A 49 15.05 -6.42 4.86
CA GLU A 49 16.17 -7.34 5.02
C GLU A 49 16.26 -7.93 6.44
N THR A 50 16.05 -7.10 7.47
CA THR A 50 16.24 -7.51 8.87
C THR A 50 15.03 -8.22 9.46
N SER A 51 13.81 -7.77 9.16
CA SER A 51 12.60 -8.27 9.83
C SER A 51 11.99 -9.49 9.17
N LYS A 52 12.30 -9.80 7.92
CA LYS A 52 11.67 -10.85 7.09
C LYS A 52 10.13 -10.77 7.07
N ARG A 53 9.58 -9.60 7.33
CA ARG A 53 8.14 -9.35 7.39
C ARG A 53 7.65 -8.77 6.07
N PRO A 54 6.45 -9.14 5.60
CA PRO A 54 5.90 -8.56 4.39
C PRO A 54 5.62 -7.06 4.58
N LEU A 55 5.91 -6.28 3.55
CA LEU A 55 5.62 -4.85 3.48
C LEU A 55 4.26 -4.63 2.82
N LEU A 56 3.35 -3.94 3.50
CA LEU A 56 2.03 -3.61 2.96
C LEU A 56 2.01 -2.17 2.44
N ILE A 57 1.64 -2.04 1.17
CA ILE A 57 1.58 -0.75 0.47
C ILE A 57 0.19 -0.55 -0.12
N PHE A 58 -0.35 0.66 0.03
CA PHE A 58 -1.56 1.10 -0.66
C PHE A 58 -1.19 1.96 -1.87
N PRO A 59 -1.17 1.40 -3.10
CA PRO A 59 -0.58 2.08 -4.26
C PRO A 59 -1.34 3.32 -4.71
N GLN A 60 -2.64 3.43 -4.42
CA GLN A 60 -3.43 4.64 -4.67
C GLN A 60 -2.99 5.81 -3.77
N GLY A 61 -2.39 5.52 -2.61
CA GLY A 61 -1.94 6.51 -1.64
C GLY A 61 -3.05 7.31 -0.96
N THR A 62 -4.31 7.03 -1.26
CA THR A 62 -5.49 7.64 -0.63
C THR A 62 -6.68 6.70 -0.69
N ARG A 63 -7.66 6.91 0.16
CA ARG A 63 -8.95 6.23 0.04
C ARG A 63 -9.72 6.83 -1.14
N VAL A 64 -10.37 5.98 -1.94
CA VAL A 64 -11.23 6.37 -3.06
C VAL A 64 -12.66 5.91 -2.81
N LYS A 65 -13.62 6.50 -3.48
CA LYS A 65 -15.00 6.01 -3.47
C LYS A 65 -15.05 4.64 -4.15
N PHE A 66 -15.97 3.79 -3.69
CA PHE A 66 -16.18 2.50 -4.33
C PHE A 66 -16.56 2.68 -5.81
N GLY A 67 -15.94 1.91 -6.69
CA GLY A 67 -16.11 2.04 -8.15
C GLY A 67 -15.23 3.10 -8.82
N GLU A 68 -14.64 4.02 -8.06
CA GLU A 68 -13.72 5.01 -8.59
C GLU A 68 -12.32 4.42 -8.79
N ARG A 69 -11.71 4.70 -9.92
CA ARG A 69 -10.35 4.24 -10.25
C ARG A 69 -9.42 5.44 -10.37
N LEU A 70 -8.41 5.46 -9.51
CA LEU A 70 -7.33 6.43 -9.59
C LEU A 70 -6.04 5.74 -10.04
N PRO A 71 -5.21 6.41 -10.83
CA PRO A 71 -3.90 5.87 -11.22
C PRO A 71 -3.04 5.64 -9.97
N PHE A 72 -2.28 4.56 -9.98
CA PHE A 72 -1.39 4.23 -8.88
C PHE A 72 -0.21 5.21 -8.80
N LYS A 73 0.24 5.48 -7.59
CA LYS A 73 1.34 6.43 -7.35
C LYS A 73 2.68 5.81 -7.73
N LYS A 74 3.52 6.59 -8.41
CA LYS A 74 4.88 6.19 -8.82
C LYS A 74 5.76 5.71 -7.65
N GLY A 75 5.42 6.10 -6.41
CA GLY A 75 6.12 5.65 -5.21
C GLY A 75 6.11 4.13 -5.01
N ALA A 76 5.02 3.44 -5.36
CA ALA A 76 4.94 1.98 -5.27
C ALA A 76 5.93 1.30 -6.23
N GLY A 77 6.07 1.81 -7.46
CA GLY A 77 7.06 1.30 -8.42
C GLY A 77 8.50 1.53 -7.97
N ARG A 78 8.79 2.68 -7.37
CA ARG A 78 10.13 2.95 -6.81
C ARG A 78 10.48 2.01 -5.65
N ILE A 79 9.51 1.69 -4.79
CA ILE A 79 9.70 0.74 -3.68
C ILE A 79 9.95 -0.66 -4.24
N TYR A 80 9.15 -1.10 -5.21
CA TYR A 80 9.34 -2.39 -5.88
C TYR A 80 10.74 -2.52 -6.48
N GLU A 81 11.19 -1.53 -7.26
CA GLU A 81 12.51 -1.49 -7.87
C GLU A 81 13.63 -1.49 -6.82
N ALA A 82 13.49 -0.71 -5.75
CA ALA A 82 14.50 -0.61 -4.68
C ALA A 82 14.63 -1.88 -3.84
N LEU A 83 13.53 -2.59 -3.60
CA LEU A 83 13.54 -3.83 -2.82
C LEU A 83 13.93 -5.06 -3.63
N ASN A 84 13.64 -5.05 -4.92
CA ASN A 84 13.84 -6.21 -5.81
C ASN A 84 13.25 -7.52 -5.23
N LEU A 85 12.05 -7.43 -4.66
CA LEU A 85 11.31 -8.54 -4.06
C LEU A 85 10.02 -8.79 -4.84
N PRO A 86 9.49 -10.04 -4.84
CA PRO A 86 8.20 -10.33 -5.44
C PRO A 86 7.09 -9.52 -4.76
N CYS A 87 6.14 -9.05 -5.57
CA CYS A 87 4.98 -8.30 -5.12
C CYS A 87 3.71 -9.13 -5.31
N VAL A 88 2.98 -9.39 -4.25
CA VAL A 88 1.65 -10.04 -4.31
C VAL A 88 0.58 -8.95 -4.38
N PRO A 89 -0.09 -8.76 -5.54
CA PRO A 89 -1.20 -7.83 -5.63
C PRO A 89 -2.39 -8.33 -4.82
N VAL A 90 -3.09 -7.43 -4.14
CA VAL A 90 -4.28 -7.77 -3.35
C VAL A 90 -5.44 -6.88 -3.77
N ALA A 91 -6.52 -7.51 -4.23
CA ALA A 91 -7.76 -6.83 -4.56
C ALA A 91 -8.78 -6.99 -3.44
N LEU A 92 -9.52 -5.93 -3.14
CA LEU A 92 -10.52 -5.95 -2.07
C LEU A 92 -11.70 -5.01 -2.38
N ASN A 93 -12.89 -5.37 -1.89
CA ASN A 93 -14.12 -4.62 -2.08
C ASN A 93 -14.58 -3.86 -0.82
N THR A 94 -13.68 -3.65 0.14
CA THR A 94 -14.00 -3.05 1.45
C THR A 94 -14.69 -1.68 1.36
N GLY A 95 -14.55 -0.96 0.25
CA GLY A 95 -15.24 0.29 -0.01
C GLY A 95 -16.77 0.17 -0.09
N LYS A 96 -17.31 -1.05 -0.37
CA LYS A 96 -18.75 -1.32 -0.31
C LYS A 96 -19.28 -1.29 1.13
N VAL A 97 -18.50 -1.88 2.05
CA VAL A 97 -18.87 -1.99 3.46
C VAL A 97 -18.59 -0.69 4.20
N TRP A 98 -17.47 -0.08 3.93
CA TRP A 98 -17.05 1.15 4.58
C TRP A 98 -16.61 2.22 3.56
N PRO A 99 -17.57 2.98 3.02
CA PRO A 99 -17.26 4.04 2.05
C PRO A 99 -16.37 5.14 2.64
N LYS A 100 -15.64 5.79 1.75
CA LYS A 100 -14.81 6.96 2.09
C LYS A 100 -15.69 8.06 2.70
N ASN A 101 -15.23 8.64 3.83
CA ASN A 101 -15.88 9.73 4.54
C ASN A 101 -17.30 9.42 5.05
N SER A 102 -17.61 8.13 5.29
CA SER A 102 -18.90 7.71 5.88
C SER A 102 -18.68 7.11 7.28
N PHE A 103 -19.54 7.47 8.22
CA PHE A 103 -19.69 6.78 9.50
C PHE A 103 -20.55 5.51 9.36
N LEU A 104 -21.41 5.48 8.35
CA LEU A 104 -22.27 4.32 8.09
C LEU A 104 -21.44 3.17 7.52
N LYS A 105 -21.74 1.98 8.01
CA LYS A 105 -21.26 0.71 7.48
C LYS A 105 -22.44 0.00 6.84
N TYR A 106 -22.20 -0.64 5.71
CA TYR A 106 -23.22 -1.39 5.01
C TYR A 106 -23.01 -2.89 5.24
N ASN A 107 -24.12 -3.64 5.32
CA ASN A 107 -24.07 -5.08 5.47
C ASN A 107 -23.81 -5.75 4.12
N HIS A 108 -22.54 -5.87 3.76
CA HIS A 108 -22.09 -6.59 2.58
C HIS A 108 -20.91 -7.49 2.93
N ASP A 109 -20.70 -8.53 2.15
CA ASP A 109 -19.55 -9.41 2.29
C ASP A 109 -18.26 -8.67 1.90
N ILE A 110 -17.27 -8.80 2.77
CA ILE A 110 -15.91 -8.37 2.47
C ILE A 110 -15.18 -9.50 1.75
N LYS A 111 -14.75 -9.22 0.52
CA LYS A 111 -13.95 -10.15 -0.28
C LYS A 111 -12.54 -9.60 -0.43
N ILE A 112 -11.56 -10.45 -0.20
CA ILE A 112 -10.13 -10.15 -0.36
C ILE A 112 -9.57 -11.24 -1.28
N SER A 113 -8.94 -10.84 -2.38
CA SER A 113 -8.31 -11.74 -3.33
C SER A 113 -6.82 -11.48 -3.41
N PHE A 114 -6.02 -12.49 -3.12
CA PHE A 114 -4.58 -12.49 -3.36
C PHE A 114 -4.33 -13.01 -4.77
N LEU A 115 -3.63 -12.21 -5.58
CA LEU A 115 -3.38 -12.51 -6.98
C LEU A 115 -1.99 -13.09 -7.17
N GLU A 116 -1.73 -13.64 -8.37
CA GLU A 116 -0.42 -14.16 -8.72
C GLU A 116 0.68 -13.12 -8.53
N PRO A 117 1.79 -13.49 -7.90
CA PRO A 117 2.91 -12.60 -7.66
C PRO A 117 3.42 -11.96 -8.95
N ILE A 118 3.89 -10.75 -8.83
CA ILE A 118 4.70 -10.08 -9.85
C ILE A 118 6.16 -10.25 -9.41
N GLU A 119 6.92 -11.01 -10.20
CA GLU A 119 8.33 -11.26 -9.92
C GLU A 119 9.18 -9.99 -10.00
N PRO A 120 10.31 -9.90 -9.28
CA PRO A 120 11.21 -8.76 -9.34
C PRO A 120 11.88 -8.59 -10.71
N GLY A 121 12.47 -7.42 -10.96
CA GLY A 121 13.27 -7.15 -12.16
C GLY A 121 12.52 -6.45 -13.29
N LYS A 122 11.21 -6.14 -13.16
CA LYS A 122 10.51 -5.30 -14.13
C LYS A 122 10.86 -3.82 -13.95
N ASP A 123 10.82 -3.06 -15.05
CA ASP A 123 10.82 -1.59 -14.97
C ASP A 123 9.65 -1.09 -14.11
N LYS A 124 9.88 -0.06 -13.30
CA LYS A 124 8.89 0.48 -12.35
C LYS A 124 7.60 0.96 -13.01
N ASN A 125 7.64 1.47 -14.25
CA ASN A 125 6.45 1.96 -14.94
C ASN A 125 5.64 0.77 -15.48
N VAL A 126 6.33 -0.23 -16.02
CA VAL A 126 5.72 -1.50 -16.46
C VAL A 126 5.08 -2.20 -15.26
N PHE A 127 5.80 -2.28 -14.13
CA PHE A 127 5.27 -2.84 -12.90
C PHE A 127 3.99 -2.14 -12.42
N ILE A 128 3.98 -0.80 -12.41
CA ILE A 128 2.79 -0.04 -11.98
C ILE A 128 1.59 -0.30 -12.89
N SER A 129 1.79 -0.35 -14.20
CA SER A 129 0.74 -0.64 -15.17
C SER A 129 0.17 -2.06 -14.99
N ASP A 130 1.05 -3.06 -14.83
CA ASP A 130 0.66 -4.44 -14.56
C ASP A 130 -0.13 -4.57 -13.25
N LEU A 131 0.39 -3.94 -12.18
CA LEU A 131 -0.23 -3.95 -10.86
C LEU A 131 -1.62 -3.34 -10.89
N GLU A 132 -1.77 -2.20 -11.56
CA GLU A 132 -3.03 -1.48 -11.71
C GLU A 132 -4.05 -2.31 -12.46
N THR A 133 -3.64 -2.88 -13.60
CA THR A 133 -4.49 -3.74 -14.44
C THR A 133 -4.95 -4.98 -13.66
N LYS A 134 -4.03 -5.69 -13.01
CA LYS A 134 -4.35 -6.90 -12.22
C LYS A 134 -5.34 -6.59 -11.10
N ILE A 135 -5.08 -5.55 -10.30
CA ILE A 135 -5.94 -5.20 -9.16
C ILE A 135 -7.32 -4.75 -9.63
N TYR A 136 -7.42 -3.84 -10.59
CA TYR A 136 -8.72 -3.34 -11.04
C TYR A 136 -9.56 -4.40 -11.75
N SER A 137 -8.94 -5.24 -12.60
CA SER A 137 -9.64 -6.37 -13.21
C SER A 137 -10.16 -7.39 -12.19
N SER A 138 -9.44 -7.58 -11.09
CA SER A 138 -9.88 -8.47 -10.02
C SER A 138 -11.00 -7.84 -9.19
N ILE A 139 -10.93 -6.54 -8.89
CA ILE A 139 -12.01 -5.83 -8.17
C ILE A 139 -13.33 -5.94 -8.92
N ASP A 140 -13.32 -5.88 -10.26
CA ASP A 140 -14.53 -6.03 -11.08
C ASP A 140 -15.19 -7.40 -10.88
N LYS A 141 -14.38 -8.44 -10.65
CA LYS A 141 -14.88 -9.81 -10.40
C LYS A 141 -15.34 -10.03 -8.96
N LEU A 142 -14.93 -9.18 -8.02
CA LEU A 142 -15.36 -9.26 -6.62
C LEU A 142 -16.73 -8.61 -6.37
N ASN A 143 -17.22 -7.88 -7.33
CA ASN A 143 -18.51 -7.17 -7.29
C ASN A 143 -19.61 -8.04 -7.83
#